data_65acb10d4b378dcf9c7e1d0c06a42f9f
#
_entry.id   65acb10d4b378dcf9c7e1d0c06a42f9f
#
_cell.length_a   1.000
_cell.length_b   1.000
_cell.length_c   1.000
_cell.angle_alpha   90.00
_cell.angle_beta   90.00
_cell.angle_gamma   90.00
#
_symmetry.space_group_name_H-M   'P 1'
#
loop_
_entity.id
_entity.type
_entity.pdbx_description
1 polymer ?
#
loop_
_entity_poly.entity_id
_entity_poly.type
_entity_poly.pdbx_seq_one_letter_code
_entity_poly.pdbx_strand_id
1 'polypeptide(L)'
;MQRQYVRLSPAVACEIRIHIDDADAAWYRERRGDILSAIRPFLPSRLEDKQHSRNRDTVHGEGFTATLYVVNTATPHVIMRRSKKLVFPEAAEEEDGDAKPQLRVRYFGYKIHGRAVVVTVGRTEAAGATGPIRSWIEASQQNGTGGDID
;
A
#
# COMPACT_ATOMS: atom_id res chain seq x y z
N MET A 1 -8.76 -8.55 -6.02
CA MET A 1 -7.32 -8.50 -5.65
C MET A 1 -6.56 -7.64 -6.65
N GLN A 2 -5.83 -6.65 -6.17
CA GLN A 2 -4.98 -5.79 -7.00
C GLN A 2 -3.50 -6.08 -6.71
N ARG A 3 -2.67 -6.16 -7.76
CA ARG A 3 -1.22 -6.32 -7.63
C ARG A 3 -0.52 -5.00 -7.90
N GLN A 4 0.43 -4.65 -7.07
CA GLN A 4 1.24 -3.46 -7.19
C GLN A 4 2.69 -3.79 -6.87
N TYR A 5 3.60 -2.97 -7.37
CA TYR A 5 5.02 -3.11 -7.10
C TYR A 5 5.53 -1.83 -6.47
N VAL A 6 6.15 -1.97 -5.30
CA VAL A 6 6.75 -0.85 -4.58
C VAL A 6 8.25 -1.00 -4.59
N ARG A 7 8.93 0.06 -4.97
CA ARG A 7 10.39 0.11 -4.96
C ARG A 7 10.90 0.17 -3.53
N LEU A 8 11.73 -0.80 -3.15
CA LEU A 8 12.40 -0.86 -1.84
C LEU A 8 13.77 -0.21 -1.88
N SER A 9 14.51 -0.39 -2.99
CA SER A 9 15.86 0.13 -3.21
C SER A 9 16.05 0.51 -4.69
N PRO A 10 17.19 1.08 -5.08
CA PRO A 10 17.48 1.38 -6.48
C PRO A 10 17.36 0.19 -7.43
N ALA A 11 17.54 -1.05 -6.93
CA ALA A 11 17.58 -2.26 -7.74
C ALA A 11 16.50 -3.29 -7.39
N VAL A 12 15.75 -3.10 -6.31
CA VAL A 12 14.78 -4.09 -5.80
C VAL A 12 13.40 -3.48 -5.64
N ALA A 13 12.40 -4.19 -6.11
CA ALA A 13 10.99 -3.91 -5.87
C ALA A 13 10.33 -5.09 -5.16
N CYS A 14 9.28 -4.86 -4.39
CA CYS A 14 8.44 -5.91 -3.84
C CYS A 14 7.05 -5.89 -4.44
N GLU A 15 6.45 -7.06 -4.54
CA GLU A 15 5.05 -7.22 -4.92
C GLU A 15 4.17 -7.01 -3.68
N ILE A 16 3.14 -6.17 -3.84
CA ILE A 16 2.07 -6.00 -2.85
C ILE A 16 0.78 -6.50 -3.47
N ARG A 17 0.10 -7.38 -2.78
CA ARG A 17 -1.22 -7.91 -3.14
C ARG A 17 -2.25 -7.30 -2.23
N ILE A 18 -3.13 -6.48 -2.78
CA ILE A 18 -4.12 -5.73 -2.02
C ILE A 18 -5.48 -6.37 -2.20
N HIS A 19 -6.05 -6.78 -1.09
CA HIS A 19 -7.42 -7.27 -0.99
C HIS A 19 -8.31 -6.16 -0.43
N ILE A 20 -9.36 -5.85 -1.16
CA ILE A 20 -10.35 -4.84 -0.83
C ILE A 20 -11.69 -5.44 -1.15
N ASP A 21 -12.70 -5.12 -0.34
CA ASP A 21 -14.07 -5.45 -0.64
C ASP A 21 -14.53 -4.68 -1.90
N ASP A 22 -15.33 -5.33 -2.74
CA ASP A 22 -15.82 -4.72 -3.98
C ASP A 22 -16.62 -3.45 -3.72
N ALA A 23 -17.34 -3.38 -2.60
CA ALA A 23 -18.08 -2.22 -2.15
C ALA A 23 -17.14 -1.01 -1.87
N ASP A 24 -15.90 -1.27 -1.46
CA ASP A 24 -14.92 -0.24 -1.09
C ASP A 24 -13.95 0.11 -2.22
N ALA A 25 -14.10 -0.48 -3.40
CA ALA A 25 -13.15 -0.31 -4.50
C ALA A 25 -13.03 1.14 -5.00
N ALA A 26 -14.11 1.91 -5.00
CA ALA A 26 -14.10 3.33 -5.37
C ALA A 26 -13.39 4.18 -4.31
N TRP A 27 -13.75 3.99 -3.05
CA TRP A 27 -13.11 4.64 -1.91
C TRP A 27 -11.61 4.35 -1.84
N TYR A 28 -11.19 3.10 -2.04
CA TYR A 28 -9.78 2.72 -2.07
C TYR A 28 -9.00 3.47 -3.17
N ARG A 29 -9.60 3.65 -4.34
CA ARG A 29 -8.95 4.35 -5.45
C ARG A 29 -8.56 5.79 -5.09
N GLU A 30 -9.41 6.46 -4.31
CA GLU A 30 -9.16 7.83 -3.82
C GLU A 30 -8.10 7.86 -2.72
N ARG A 31 -8.11 6.87 -1.81
CA ARG A 31 -7.22 6.79 -0.64
C ARG A 31 -5.95 5.98 -0.85
N ARG A 32 -5.74 5.45 -2.04
CA ARG A 32 -4.63 4.56 -2.37
C ARG A 32 -3.26 5.14 -1.97
N GLY A 33 -3.03 6.42 -2.23
CA GLY A 33 -1.77 7.09 -1.89
C GLY A 33 -1.50 7.10 -0.40
N ASP A 34 -2.49 7.44 0.40
CA ASP A 34 -2.39 7.51 1.87
C ASP A 34 -2.15 6.12 2.46
N ILE A 35 -2.89 5.12 1.98
CA ILE A 35 -2.77 3.72 2.42
C ILE A 35 -1.38 3.18 2.12
N LEU A 36 -0.87 3.36 0.91
CA LEU A 36 0.47 2.92 0.53
C LEU A 36 1.57 3.66 1.29
N SER A 37 1.40 4.95 1.56
CA SER A 37 2.33 5.74 2.36
C SER A 37 2.40 5.26 3.81
N ALA A 38 1.26 4.89 4.38
CA ALA A 38 1.20 4.35 5.74
C ALA A 38 1.84 2.95 5.86
N ILE A 39 1.72 2.11 4.82
CA ILE A 39 2.25 0.74 4.81
C ILE A 39 3.76 0.72 4.51
N ARG A 40 4.23 1.62 3.66
CA ARG A 40 5.60 1.62 3.13
C ARG A 40 6.72 1.51 4.19
N PRO A 41 6.66 2.18 5.35
CA PRO A 41 7.69 2.09 6.37
C PRO A 41 7.85 0.68 6.96
N PHE A 42 6.80 -0.14 6.92
CA PHE A 42 6.80 -1.50 7.49
C PHE A 42 7.34 -2.56 6.52
N LEU A 43 7.41 -2.26 5.21
CA LEU A 43 7.77 -3.25 4.20
C LEU A 43 9.18 -3.82 4.36
N PRO A 44 10.26 -3.03 4.57
CA PRO A 44 11.61 -3.57 4.65
C PRO A 44 11.78 -4.56 5.80
N SER A 45 11.40 -4.18 7.01
CA SER A 45 11.53 -5.02 8.19
C SER A 45 10.72 -6.31 8.08
N ARG A 46 9.55 -6.26 7.46
CA ARG A 46 8.68 -7.42 7.28
C ARG A 46 9.21 -8.40 6.24
N LEU A 47 9.79 -7.90 5.18
CA LEU A 47 10.37 -8.74 4.13
C LEU A 47 11.66 -9.42 4.58
N GLU A 48 12.41 -8.82 5.49
CA GLU A 48 13.65 -9.38 6.06
C GLU A 48 13.38 -10.40 7.15
N ASP A 49 12.27 -10.29 7.88
CA ASP A 49 11.93 -11.16 8.99
C ASP A 49 11.51 -12.56 8.51
N LYS A 50 12.44 -13.51 8.59
CA LYS A 50 12.21 -14.90 8.18
C LYS A 50 11.35 -15.69 9.18
N GLN A 51 11.36 -15.30 10.45
CA GLN A 51 10.72 -16.07 11.53
C GLN A 51 9.24 -15.75 11.67
N HIS A 52 8.83 -14.54 11.34
CA HIS A 52 7.47 -14.05 11.56
C HIS A 52 6.62 -13.92 10.29
N SER A 53 6.93 -14.70 9.24
CA SER A 53 6.19 -14.65 7.96
C SER A 53 4.69 -14.94 8.11
N ARG A 54 4.27 -15.60 9.19
CA ARG A 54 2.86 -15.90 9.48
C ARG A 54 2.18 -14.86 10.36
N ASN A 55 2.93 -13.96 10.99
CA ASN A 55 2.36 -12.95 11.84
C ASN A 55 1.65 -11.89 10.99
N ARG A 56 0.48 -11.51 11.44
CA ARG A 56 -0.29 -10.42 10.85
C ARG A 56 -0.04 -9.16 11.65
N ASP A 57 0.30 -8.09 10.95
CA ASP A 57 0.38 -6.76 11.53
C ASP A 57 -0.81 -5.94 11.09
N THR A 58 -1.23 -5.06 11.96
CA THR A 58 -2.31 -4.13 11.66
C THR A 58 -1.77 -2.70 11.72
N VAL A 59 -1.97 -1.98 10.64
CA VAL A 59 -1.66 -0.56 10.50
C VAL A 59 -2.97 0.20 10.49
N HIS A 60 -3.09 1.16 11.40
CA HIS A 60 -4.23 2.06 11.48
C HIS A 60 -3.88 3.38 10.83
N GLY A 61 -4.73 3.83 9.92
CA GLY A 61 -4.66 5.14 9.29
C GLY A 61 -5.96 5.91 9.48
N GLU A 62 -6.00 7.12 8.94
CA GLU A 62 -7.19 7.94 8.97
C GLU A 62 -8.28 7.35 8.06
N GLY A 63 -9.32 6.79 8.69
CA GLY A 63 -10.46 6.19 7.99
C GLY A 63 -10.19 4.82 7.38
N PHE A 64 -9.08 4.15 7.72
CA PHE A 64 -8.79 2.80 7.25
C PHE A 64 -8.00 1.97 8.26
N THR A 65 -8.11 0.67 8.11
CA THR A 65 -7.27 -0.32 8.78
C THR A 65 -6.69 -1.26 7.72
N ALA A 66 -5.38 -1.49 7.78
CA ALA A 66 -4.70 -2.39 6.87
C ALA A 66 -4.02 -3.52 7.64
N THR A 67 -4.35 -4.75 7.32
CA THR A 67 -3.71 -5.94 7.90
C THR A 67 -2.72 -6.51 6.90
N LEU A 68 -1.47 -6.67 7.32
CA LEU A 68 -0.36 -7.13 6.49
C LEU A 68 0.13 -8.51 6.92
N TYR A 69 0.45 -9.36 5.97
CA TYR A 69 1.23 -10.57 6.17
C TYR A 69 2.11 -10.87 4.96
N VAL A 70 3.15 -11.68 5.14
CA VAL A 70 4.14 -11.96 4.10
C VAL A 70 3.95 -13.37 3.56
N VAL A 71 4.06 -13.51 2.25
CA VAL A 71 4.01 -14.80 1.55
C VAL A 71 5.27 -14.97 0.69
N ASN A 72 5.74 -16.20 0.55
CA ASN A 72 6.82 -16.49 -0.38
C ASN A 72 6.27 -16.48 -1.81
N THR A 73 7.04 -15.88 -2.71
CA THR A 73 6.74 -15.88 -4.15
C THR A 73 7.91 -16.51 -4.89
N ALA A 74 7.62 -17.39 -5.84
CA ALA A 74 8.60 -17.95 -6.75
C ALA A 74 8.62 -17.18 -8.08
N THR A 75 8.61 -15.85 -8.03
CA THR A 75 8.49 -15.05 -9.23
C THR A 75 9.86 -14.70 -9.80
N PRO A 76 10.29 -15.30 -10.93
CA PRO A 76 11.59 -15.03 -11.55
C PRO A 76 11.57 -13.76 -12.41
N HIS A 77 10.60 -12.87 -12.27
CA HIS A 77 10.41 -11.73 -13.14
C HIS A 77 11.20 -10.51 -12.67
N VAL A 78 11.62 -9.71 -13.64
CA VAL A 78 12.25 -8.40 -13.45
C VAL A 78 11.30 -7.35 -13.99
N ILE A 79 11.06 -6.31 -13.23
CA ILE A 79 10.29 -5.16 -13.69
C ILE A 79 11.24 -4.23 -14.42
N MET A 80 10.91 -3.89 -15.66
CA MET A 80 11.68 -2.93 -16.44
C MET A 80 10.96 -1.58 -16.49
N ARG A 81 11.64 -0.55 -16.07
CA ARG A 81 11.20 0.83 -16.23
C ARG A 81 11.94 1.47 -17.40
N ARG A 82 11.20 2.01 -18.35
CA ARG A 82 11.73 2.79 -19.45
C ARG A 82 11.70 4.28 -19.09
N SER A 83 12.85 4.95 -19.14
CA SER A 83 12.97 6.39 -19.04
C SER A 83 13.32 6.96 -20.39
N LYS A 84 12.61 7.98 -20.81
CA LYS A 84 12.88 8.74 -22.06
C LYS A 84 13.30 10.14 -21.67
N LYS A 85 14.44 10.59 -22.21
CA LYS A 85 14.93 11.96 -22.04
C LYS A 85 15.23 12.56 -23.43
N LEU A 86 14.65 13.71 -23.71
CA LEU A 86 15.03 14.52 -24.84
C LEU A 86 16.33 15.25 -24.48
N VAL A 87 17.35 15.05 -25.29
CA VAL A 87 18.63 15.74 -25.15
C VAL A 87 18.74 16.68 -26.35
N PHE A 88 18.82 17.96 -26.05
CA PHE A 88 19.12 18.97 -27.03
C PHE A 88 20.66 19.05 -27.13
N PRO A 89 21.26 18.91 -28.31
CA PRO A 89 22.69 19.16 -28.47
C PRO A 89 22.95 20.61 -28.08
N GLU A 90 23.97 20.84 -27.26
CA GLU A 90 24.49 22.19 -27.05
C GLU A 90 24.87 22.75 -28.42
N ALA A 91 24.44 23.97 -28.71
CA ALA A 91 24.72 24.62 -29.97
C ALA A 91 26.25 24.72 -30.12
N ALA A 92 26.83 23.79 -30.87
CA ALA A 92 28.14 24.01 -31.45
C ALA A 92 28.01 25.22 -32.42
N GLU A 93 28.88 26.17 -32.29
CA GLU A 93 28.95 27.40 -33.09
C GLU A 93 29.31 27.09 -34.58
N GLU A 94 28.55 26.22 -35.21
CA GLU A 94 28.66 25.92 -36.64
C GLU A 94 27.29 26.11 -37.32
N GLU A 95 27.34 26.87 -38.38
CA GLU A 95 26.33 27.56 -39.16
C GLU A 95 25.28 26.69 -39.88
N ASP A 96 24.97 25.48 -39.47
CA ASP A 96 23.86 24.72 -40.04
C ASP A 96 22.86 24.26 -38.93
N GLY A 97 21.93 25.14 -38.70
CA GLY A 97 21.03 25.21 -37.52
C GLY A 97 19.87 24.24 -37.48
N ASP A 98 20.04 22.97 -37.75
CA ASP A 98 18.97 21.96 -37.53
C ASP A 98 19.44 20.82 -36.59
N ALA A 99 19.98 21.21 -35.44
CA ALA A 99 20.28 20.25 -34.38
C ALA A 99 18.98 19.66 -33.79
N LYS A 100 18.52 18.57 -34.40
CA LYS A 100 17.28 17.88 -33.96
C LYS A 100 17.47 17.26 -32.57
N PRO A 101 16.48 17.42 -31.64
CA PRO A 101 16.54 16.81 -30.35
C PRO A 101 16.64 15.29 -30.46
N GLN A 102 17.59 14.69 -29.74
CA GLN A 102 17.79 13.24 -29.71
C GLN A 102 17.03 12.65 -28.54
N LEU A 103 16.24 11.63 -28.83
CA LEU A 103 15.54 10.86 -27.81
C LEU A 103 16.49 9.80 -27.23
N ARG A 104 16.95 9.99 -25.99
CA ARG A 104 17.67 8.95 -25.26
C ARG A 104 16.71 8.09 -24.45
N VAL A 105 16.74 6.80 -24.70
CA VAL A 105 15.95 5.81 -23.98
C VAL A 105 16.88 5.02 -23.06
N ARG A 106 16.53 4.96 -21.76
CA ARG A 106 17.24 4.15 -20.78
C ARG A 106 16.27 3.15 -20.15
N TYR A 107 16.74 1.93 -19.94
CA TYR A 107 16.01 0.87 -19.26
C TYR A 107 16.65 0.61 -17.91
N PHE A 108 15.80 0.56 -16.86
CA PHE A 108 16.21 0.19 -15.51
C PHE A 108 15.49 -1.08 -15.13
N GLY A 109 16.24 -2.11 -14.72
CA GLY A 109 15.66 -3.35 -14.22
C GLY A 109 15.57 -3.33 -12.69
N TYR A 110 14.43 -3.79 -12.15
CA TYR A 110 14.26 -4.02 -10.72
C TYR A 110 14.05 -5.50 -10.49
N LYS A 111 14.90 -6.10 -9.66
CA LYS A 111 14.68 -7.46 -9.18
C LYS A 111 13.46 -7.48 -8.28
N ILE A 112 12.55 -8.42 -8.49
CA ILE A 112 11.42 -8.60 -7.58
C ILE A 112 11.90 -9.38 -6.36
N HIS A 113 11.56 -8.90 -5.16
CA HIS A 113 11.85 -9.60 -3.92
C HIS A 113 11.15 -10.97 -3.90
N GLY A 114 11.82 -12.02 -3.38
CA GLY A 114 11.28 -13.38 -3.34
C GLY A 114 10.08 -13.57 -2.39
N ARG A 115 9.66 -12.51 -1.71
CA ARG A 115 8.48 -12.45 -0.85
C ARG A 115 7.58 -11.33 -1.29
N ALA A 116 6.27 -11.54 -1.19
CA ALA A 116 5.25 -10.51 -1.40
C ALA A 116 4.54 -10.19 -0.10
N VAL A 117 4.06 -8.96 0.02
CA VAL A 117 3.22 -8.54 1.13
C VAL A 117 1.77 -8.58 0.69
N VAL A 118 0.95 -9.31 1.44
CA VAL A 118 -0.50 -9.33 1.26
C VAL A 118 -1.10 -8.34 2.25
N VAL A 119 -1.91 -7.44 1.74
CA VAL A 119 -2.56 -6.38 2.50
C VAL A 119 -4.05 -6.49 2.35
N THR A 120 -4.76 -6.63 3.45
CA THR A 120 -6.22 -6.54 3.48
C THR A 120 -6.58 -5.17 4.03
N VAL A 121 -7.27 -4.38 3.23
CA VAL A 121 -7.69 -3.02 3.58
C VAL A 121 -9.16 -3.01 3.88
N GLY A 122 -9.51 -2.51 5.08
CA GLY A 122 -10.87 -2.25 5.49
C GLY A 122 -11.08 -0.76 5.76
N ARG A 123 -12.25 -0.27 5.41
CA ARG A 123 -12.68 1.09 5.76
C ARG A 123 -13.04 1.10 7.24
N THR A 124 -12.46 2.05 7.98
CA THR A 124 -12.85 2.31 9.36
C THR A 124 -13.81 3.49 9.36
N GLU A 125 -15.02 3.28 9.85
CA GLU A 125 -15.92 4.41 10.09
C GLU A 125 -15.26 5.33 11.12
N ALA A 126 -15.24 6.62 10.84
CA ALA A 126 -14.73 7.61 11.77
C ALA A 126 -15.41 7.40 13.13
N ALA A 127 -14.62 7.41 14.21
CA ALA A 127 -15.10 7.19 15.57
C ALA A 127 -16.10 8.28 16.00
N GLY A 128 -17.34 8.14 15.54
CA GLY A 128 -18.47 9.02 15.75
C GLY A 128 -19.81 8.32 15.60
N ALA A 129 -19.82 7.14 14.94
CA ALA A 129 -20.98 6.29 14.93
C ALA A 129 -20.95 5.44 16.21
N THR A 130 -21.74 5.82 17.19
CA THR A 130 -22.11 5.00 18.33
C THR A 130 -22.74 3.72 17.77
N GLY A 131 -21.91 2.69 17.59
CA GLY A 131 -22.38 1.40 17.08
C GLY A 131 -23.45 0.82 18.02
N PRO A 132 -24.36 -0.03 17.52
CA PRO A 132 -25.47 -0.59 18.28
C PRO A 132 -25.05 -1.37 19.54
N ILE A 133 -23.78 -1.71 19.67
CA ILE A 133 -23.24 -2.44 20.84
C ILE A 133 -23.20 -1.58 22.11
N ARG A 134 -22.95 -0.27 22.03
CA ARG A 134 -22.95 0.60 23.22
C ARG A 134 -24.33 0.84 23.78
N SER A 135 -25.33 0.97 22.91
CA SER A 135 -26.73 1.10 23.34
C SER A 135 -27.24 -0.14 24.08
N TRP A 136 -26.70 -1.31 23.74
CA TRP A 136 -27.07 -2.58 24.40
C TRP A 136 -26.50 -2.66 25.81
N ILE A 137 -25.28 -2.18 26.05
CA ILE A 137 -24.64 -2.20 27.37
C ILE A 137 -25.30 -1.19 28.31
N GLU A 138 -25.66 -0.02 27.82
CA GLU A 138 -26.35 1.00 28.63
C GLU A 138 -27.79 0.58 28.99
N ALA A 139 -28.51 -0.07 28.07
CA ALA A 139 -29.82 -0.62 28.35
C ALA A 139 -29.82 -1.75 29.40
N SER A 140 -28.73 -2.52 29.48
CA SER A 140 -28.58 -3.62 30.45
C SER A 140 -28.21 -3.10 31.85
N GLN A 141 -27.67 -1.91 32.00
CA GLN A 141 -27.33 -1.32 33.29
C GLN A 141 -28.50 -0.57 33.95
N GLN A 142 -29.51 -0.14 33.20
CA GLN A 142 -30.68 0.55 33.75
C GLN A 142 -31.75 -0.39 34.36
N ASN A 143 -31.71 -1.69 34.09
CA ASN A 143 -32.68 -2.65 34.60
C ASN A 143 -32.26 -3.36 35.91
N GLY A 144 -31.15 -2.90 36.54
CA GLY A 144 -30.62 -3.56 37.74
C GLY A 144 -30.86 -2.85 39.09
N THR A 145 -31.62 -1.75 39.11
CA THR A 145 -31.86 -1.01 40.36
C THR A 145 -33.38 -0.86 40.60
N GLY A 146 -33.95 -1.82 41.27
CA GLY A 146 -35.34 -1.71 41.68
C GLY A 146 -35.87 -3.02 42.28
N GLY A 147 -35.53 -3.25 43.54
CA GLY A 147 -36.04 -4.38 44.29
C GLY A 147 -35.66 -4.27 45.77
N ASP A 148 -36.08 -3.18 46.42
CA ASP A 148 -36.25 -3.20 47.84
C ASP A 148 -37.54 -3.92 48.18
N ILE A 149 -37.44 -4.92 48.99
CA ILE A 149 -38.57 -5.65 49.57
C ILE A 149 -38.46 -5.47 51.09
N ASP A 150 -39.48 -4.90 51.66
CA ASP A 150 -39.86 -4.96 53.04
C ASP A 150 -39.89 -6.35 53.62
#